data_486a6d48932a6a3595660871485e7fce
#
_entry.id   486a6d48932a6a3595660871485e7fce
#
_cell.length_a   1.000
_cell.length_b   1.000
_cell.length_c   1.000
_cell.angle_alpha   90.00
_cell.angle_beta   90.00
_cell.angle_gamma   90.00
#
_symmetry.space_group_name_H-M   'P 1'
#
loop_
_entity.id
_entity.type
_entity.pdbx_description
1 polymer ?
#
loop_
_entity_poly.entity_id
_entity_poly.type
_entity_poly.pdbx_seq_one_letter_code
_entity_poly.pdbx_strand_id
1 'polypeptide(L)'
;YSSINHMGIVLLGMAAMTKAGMSGAIFQMFNHGTITAMLFLCVGVIYDRAHHREIDGFGGLGVKMPIYTGIVAVAFFAGLGLPGFSGFISEAMTFIGAFPVYTTLTILATLGIILNAGYFLWAFQRMFLGQLNEKYADIPEINAREIFTLAPLAIIVIFLGVYPMPILDLFTATVDQLLNVLNYGASMAMF
;
A
#
# COMPACT_ATOMS: atom_id res chain seq x y z
N TYR A 1 6.35 -7.36 7.94
CA TYR A 1 7.00 -6.09 8.35
C TYR A 1 6.52 -4.87 7.55
N SER A 2 5.96 -5.05 6.34
CA SER A 2 5.40 -3.98 5.50
C SER A 2 4.35 -3.14 6.26
N SER A 3 3.44 -3.77 7.01
CA SER A 3 2.44 -3.06 7.82
C SER A 3 3.07 -2.13 8.86
N ILE A 4 4.19 -2.50 9.46
CA ILE A 4 4.89 -1.65 10.43
C ILE A 4 5.43 -0.39 9.74
N ASN A 5 5.99 -0.53 8.53
CA ASN A 5 6.45 0.60 7.74
C ASN A 5 5.30 1.57 7.40
N HIS A 6 4.19 1.05 6.86
CA HIS A 6 3.03 1.89 6.51
C HIS A 6 2.40 2.55 7.74
N MET A 7 2.33 1.85 8.88
CA MET A 7 1.82 2.45 10.12
C MET A 7 2.80 3.49 10.71
N GLY A 8 4.10 3.34 10.49
CA GLY A 8 5.09 4.38 10.80
C GLY A 8 4.82 5.68 10.02
N ILE A 9 4.49 5.57 8.73
CA ILE A 9 4.10 6.72 7.89
C ILE A 9 2.80 7.36 8.42
N VAL A 10 1.81 6.55 8.80
CA VAL A 10 0.56 7.04 9.42
C VAL A 10 0.86 7.85 10.68
N LEU A 11 1.67 7.31 11.59
CA LEU A 11 2.04 8.01 12.84
C LEU A 11 2.78 9.32 12.56
N LEU A 12 3.68 9.35 11.58
CA LEU A 12 4.39 10.57 11.18
C LEU A 12 3.40 11.65 10.70
N GLY A 13 2.43 11.28 9.86
CA GLY A 13 1.42 12.20 9.35
C GLY A 13 0.49 12.74 10.44
N MET A 14 0.09 11.88 11.36
CA MET A 14 -0.73 12.28 12.52
C MET A 14 0.03 13.20 13.46
N ALA A 15 1.29 12.87 13.77
CA ALA A 15 2.14 13.67 14.66
C ALA A 15 2.43 15.06 14.10
N ALA A 16 2.46 15.21 12.78
CA ALA A 16 2.71 16.50 12.13
C ALA A 16 1.60 17.53 12.35
N MET A 17 0.38 17.11 12.69
CA MET A 17 -0.80 17.97 12.93
C MET A 17 -1.06 18.99 11.82
N THR A 18 -0.63 18.71 10.60
CA THR A 18 -0.93 19.50 9.40
C THR A 18 -2.11 18.90 8.64
N LYS A 19 -2.83 19.72 7.88
CA LYS A 19 -3.95 19.25 7.07
C LYS A 19 -3.52 18.15 6.08
N ALA A 20 -2.42 18.36 5.36
CA ALA A 20 -1.91 17.38 4.41
C ALA A 20 -1.42 16.10 5.11
N GLY A 21 -0.68 16.22 6.22
CA GLY A 21 -0.19 15.07 6.99
C GLY A 21 -1.31 14.22 7.56
N MET A 22 -2.31 14.86 8.19
CA MET A 22 -3.46 14.18 8.76
C MET A 22 -4.32 13.51 7.69
N SER A 23 -4.61 14.21 6.59
CA SER A 23 -5.37 13.65 5.47
C SER A 23 -4.62 12.49 4.81
N GLY A 24 -3.31 12.63 4.60
CA GLY A 24 -2.45 11.55 4.11
C GLY A 24 -2.44 10.33 5.02
N ALA A 25 -2.36 10.54 6.33
CA ALA A 25 -2.39 9.46 7.33
C ALA A 25 -3.71 8.68 7.30
N ILE A 26 -4.86 9.38 7.26
CA ILE A 26 -6.18 8.73 7.19
C ILE A 26 -6.31 7.96 5.87
N PHE A 27 -5.90 8.56 4.76
CA PHE A 27 -5.93 7.89 3.47
C PHE A 27 -4.97 6.69 3.42
N GLN A 28 -3.82 6.75 4.09
CA GLN A 28 -2.89 5.62 4.20
C GLN A 28 -3.49 4.46 5.00
N MET A 29 -4.26 4.70 6.04
CA MET A 29 -4.97 3.63 6.77
C MET A 29 -5.96 2.90 5.86
N PHE A 30 -6.73 3.62 5.05
CA PHE A 30 -7.63 3.02 4.07
C PHE A 30 -6.88 2.21 3.02
N ASN A 31 -5.81 2.79 2.44
CA ASN A 31 -4.99 2.13 1.43
C ASN A 31 -4.29 0.90 1.97
N HIS A 32 -3.75 0.97 3.18
CA HIS A 32 -3.16 -0.19 3.83
C HIS A 32 -4.17 -1.33 3.98
N GLY A 33 -5.40 -1.03 4.42
CA GLY A 33 -6.45 -2.03 4.52
C GLY A 33 -6.76 -2.70 3.18
N THR A 34 -6.96 -1.91 2.13
CA THR A 34 -7.33 -2.40 0.78
C THR A 34 -6.19 -3.20 0.14
N ILE A 35 -4.98 -2.65 0.15
CA ILE A 35 -3.79 -3.26 -0.47
C ILE A 35 -3.39 -4.53 0.27
N THR A 36 -3.39 -4.50 1.61
CA THR A 36 -3.02 -5.66 2.42
C THR A 36 -4.05 -6.78 2.28
N ALA A 37 -5.34 -6.46 2.24
CA ALA A 37 -6.37 -7.46 1.95
C ALA A 37 -6.12 -8.14 0.59
N MET A 38 -5.82 -7.36 -0.46
CA MET A 38 -5.51 -7.88 -1.79
C MET A 38 -4.27 -8.78 -1.76
N LEU A 39 -3.20 -8.37 -1.06
CA LEU A 39 -1.97 -9.17 -0.91
C LEU A 39 -2.24 -10.51 -0.22
N PHE A 40 -3.02 -10.52 0.88
CA PHE A 40 -3.36 -11.76 1.58
C PHE A 40 -4.24 -12.68 0.75
N LEU A 41 -5.19 -12.13 0.00
CA LEU A 41 -6.00 -12.92 -0.94
C LEU A 41 -5.13 -13.53 -2.05
N CYS A 42 -4.17 -12.77 -2.58
CA CYS A 42 -3.18 -13.32 -3.53
C CYS A 42 -2.39 -14.48 -2.91
N VAL A 43 -1.92 -14.34 -1.66
CA VAL A 43 -1.24 -15.44 -0.97
C VAL A 43 -2.17 -16.65 -0.80
N GLY A 44 -3.46 -16.43 -0.54
CA GLY A 44 -4.45 -17.51 -0.49
C GLY A 44 -4.53 -18.28 -1.82
N VAL A 45 -4.65 -17.58 -2.93
CA VAL A 45 -4.72 -18.18 -4.28
C VAL A 45 -3.53 -19.09 -4.57
N ILE A 46 -2.31 -18.65 -4.26
CA ILE A 46 -1.12 -19.48 -4.51
C ILE A 46 -0.99 -20.63 -3.50
N TYR A 47 -1.38 -20.38 -2.25
CA TYR A 47 -1.33 -21.40 -1.21
C TYR A 47 -2.27 -22.57 -1.50
N ASP A 48 -3.47 -22.31 -2.01
CA ASP A 48 -4.44 -23.35 -2.37
C ASP A 48 -3.91 -24.29 -3.48
N ARG A 49 -2.95 -23.81 -4.28
CA ARG A 49 -2.33 -24.57 -5.38
C ARG A 49 -1.01 -25.22 -4.99
N ALA A 50 -0.18 -24.51 -4.26
CA ALA A 50 1.20 -24.92 -3.94
C ALA A 50 1.32 -25.60 -2.57
N HIS A 51 0.36 -25.35 -1.66
CA HIS A 51 0.36 -25.78 -0.26
C HIS A 51 1.56 -25.31 0.57
N HIS A 52 2.25 -24.29 0.09
CA HIS A 52 3.30 -23.54 0.82
C HIS A 52 3.33 -22.09 0.35
N ARG A 53 4.08 -21.25 1.07
CA ARG A 53 4.22 -19.81 0.81
C ARG A 53 5.68 -19.32 0.90
N GLU A 54 6.62 -20.24 0.80
CA GLU A 54 8.04 -19.93 0.81
C GLU A 54 8.45 -19.37 -0.56
N ILE A 55 9.05 -18.18 -0.58
CA ILE A 55 9.41 -17.46 -1.81
C ILE A 55 10.42 -18.28 -2.64
N ASP A 56 11.41 -18.89 -1.99
CA ASP A 56 12.46 -19.65 -2.66
C ASP A 56 11.96 -20.96 -3.30
N GLY A 57 10.73 -21.39 -2.96
CA GLY A 57 10.09 -22.53 -3.61
C GLY A 57 9.50 -22.23 -4.99
N PHE A 58 9.31 -20.95 -5.32
CA PHE A 58 8.71 -20.52 -6.58
C PHE A 58 9.78 -20.07 -7.59
N GLY A 59 9.37 -19.78 -8.82
CA GLY A 59 10.18 -19.21 -9.89
C GLY A 59 9.39 -19.23 -11.18
N GLY A 60 9.44 -18.12 -11.95
CA GLY A 60 8.84 -18.04 -13.29
C GLY A 60 7.33 -18.24 -13.36
N LEU A 61 6.57 -18.07 -12.25
CA LEU A 61 5.12 -18.29 -12.22
C LEU A 61 4.38 -17.45 -13.25
N GLY A 62 4.93 -16.29 -13.65
CA GLY A 62 4.34 -15.42 -14.66
C GLY A 62 4.14 -16.06 -16.02
N VAL A 63 4.89 -17.12 -16.34
CA VAL A 63 4.75 -17.87 -17.59
C VAL A 63 3.48 -18.73 -17.58
N LYS A 64 3.10 -19.28 -16.42
CA LYS A 64 1.98 -20.20 -16.27
C LYS A 64 0.71 -19.52 -15.78
N MET A 65 0.84 -18.49 -14.97
CA MET A 65 -0.26 -17.75 -14.36
C MET A 65 -0.18 -16.26 -14.71
N PRO A 66 -0.29 -15.86 -16.00
CA PRO A 66 -0.11 -14.47 -16.41
C PRO A 66 -1.18 -13.52 -15.85
N ILE A 67 -2.44 -13.95 -15.77
CA ILE A 67 -3.53 -13.12 -15.21
C ILE A 67 -3.32 -12.91 -13.71
N TYR A 68 -3.02 -13.99 -12.99
CA TYR A 68 -2.69 -13.90 -11.57
C TYR A 68 -1.47 -13.00 -11.32
N THR A 69 -0.43 -13.15 -12.11
CA THR A 69 0.78 -12.32 -12.03
C THR A 69 0.47 -10.84 -12.26
N GLY A 70 -0.42 -10.52 -13.20
CA GLY A 70 -0.87 -9.16 -13.43
C GLY A 70 -1.59 -8.56 -12.20
N ILE A 71 -2.46 -9.32 -11.56
CA ILE A 71 -3.16 -8.89 -10.34
C ILE A 71 -2.19 -8.73 -9.17
N VAL A 72 -1.26 -9.67 -9.00
CA VAL A 72 -0.22 -9.56 -7.96
C VAL A 72 0.70 -8.37 -8.22
N ALA A 73 1.04 -8.08 -9.48
CA ALA A 73 1.83 -6.89 -9.84
C ALA A 73 1.11 -5.60 -9.39
N VAL A 74 -0.20 -5.49 -9.62
CA VAL A 74 -1.00 -4.36 -9.12
C VAL A 74 -0.90 -4.26 -7.59
N ALA A 75 -1.07 -5.37 -6.86
CA ALA A 75 -0.98 -5.40 -5.40
C ALA A 75 0.39 -4.97 -4.88
N PHE A 76 1.46 -5.50 -5.49
CA PHE A 76 2.85 -5.20 -5.11
C PHE A 76 3.23 -3.76 -5.45
N PHE A 77 2.89 -3.28 -6.64
CA PHE A 77 3.20 -1.91 -7.06
C PHE A 77 2.41 -0.86 -6.28
N ALA A 78 1.17 -1.19 -5.90
CA ALA A 78 0.41 -0.34 -4.98
C ALA A 78 1.02 -0.32 -3.58
N GLY A 79 1.48 -1.49 -3.08
CA GLY A 79 2.10 -1.63 -1.76
C GLY A 79 3.48 -0.98 -1.64
N LEU A 80 4.23 -0.88 -2.75
CA LEU A 80 5.51 -0.17 -2.77
C LEU A 80 5.37 1.35 -2.99
N GLY A 81 4.15 1.84 -3.23
CA GLY A 81 3.91 3.27 -3.44
C GLY A 81 4.28 3.77 -4.84
N LEU A 82 4.04 2.98 -5.90
CA LEU A 82 4.31 3.41 -7.27
C LEU A 82 3.31 4.51 -7.70
N PRO A 83 3.77 5.62 -8.34
CA PRO A 83 2.88 6.63 -8.92
C PRO A 83 1.83 6.00 -9.84
N GLY A 84 0.57 6.45 -9.70
CA GLY A 84 -0.59 5.87 -10.38
C GLY A 84 -1.43 4.95 -9.49
N PHE A 85 -0.94 4.58 -8.31
CA PHE A 85 -1.67 3.83 -7.29
C PHE A 85 -1.98 4.69 -6.06
N SER A 86 -3.02 4.33 -5.35
CA SER A 86 -3.52 5.10 -4.21
C SER A 86 -2.51 5.20 -3.06
N GLY A 87 -1.65 4.18 -2.87
CA GLY A 87 -0.59 4.18 -1.88
C GLY A 87 0.38 5.35 -2.04
N PHE A 88 0.78 5.67 -3.28
CA PHE A 88 1.66 6.81 -3.55
C PHE A 88 1.07 8.14 -3.08
N ILE A 89 -0.22 8.38 -3.36
CA ILE A 89 -0.88 9.66 -3.02
C ILE A 89 -0.90 9.87 -1.50
N SER A 90 -1.27 8.84 -0.74
CA SER A 90 -1.34 8.94 0.72
C SER A 90 0.03 9.12 1.36
N GLU A 91 1.05 8.43 0.89
CA GLU A 91 2.43 8.59 1.34
C GLU A 91 2.95 9.98 0.99
N ALA A 92 2.82 10.43 -0.25
CA ALA A 92 3.24 11.76 -0.68
C ALA A 92 2.58 12.88 0.15
N MET A 93 1.26 12.81 0.38
CA MET A 93 0.55 13.78 1.23
C MET A 93 1.10 13.78 2.66
N THR A 94 1.37 12.60 3.22
CA THR A 94 1.94 12.47 4.56
C THR A 94 3.31 13.11 4.65
N PHE A 95 4.20 12.82 3.70
CA PHE A 95 5.56 13.39 3.68
C PHE A 95 5.56 14.90 3.45
N ILE A 96 4.74 15.40 2.52
CA ILE A 96 4.58 16.84 2.28
C ILE A 96 4.07 17.54 3.54
N GLY A 97 3.11 16.94 4.25
CA GLY A 97 2.57 17.51 5.48
C GLY A 97 3.52 17.44 6.68
N ALA A 98 4.33 16.40 6.77
CA ALA A 98 5.25 16.19 7.88
C ALA A 98 6.57 16.98 7.72
N PHE A 99 7.01 17.21 6.50
CA PHE A 99 8.32 17.80 6.19
C PHE A 99 8.55 19.17 6.87
N PRO A 100 7.62 20.14 6.84
CA PRO A 100 7.83 21.44 7.48
C PRO A 100 7.89 21.37 9.02
N VAL A 101 7.32 20.32 9.63
CA VAL A 101 7.27 20.16 11.11
C VAL A 101 8.42 19.31 11.61
N TYR A 102 8.69 18.19 10.94
CA TYR A 102 9.68 17.19 11.34
C TYR A 102 10.65 16.85 10.20
N THR A 103 11.37 17.86 9.67
CA THR A 103 12.23 17.71 8.49
C THR A 103 13.17 16.50 8.58
N THR A 104 13.95 16.40 9.67
CA THR A 104 14.93 15.31 9.84
C THR A 104 14.26 13.94 9.91
N LEU A 105 13.17 13.80 10.67
CA LEU A 105 12.44 12.54 10.77
C LEU A 105 11.81 12.15 9.43
N THR A 106 11.29 13.12 8.69
CA THR A 106 10.70 12.90 7.38
C THR A 106 11.76 12.42 6.39
N ILE A 107 12.97 13.02 6.39
CA ILE A 107 14.09 12.55 5.56
C ILE A 107 14.47 11.11 5.93
N LEU A 108 14.59 10.79 7.21
CA LEU A 108 14.89 9.41 7.65
C LEU A 108 13.78 8.43 7.26
N ALA A 109 12.52 8.85 7.35
CA ALA A 109 11.37 8.02 6.98
C ALA A 109 11.34 7.69 5.47
N THR A 110 11.93 8.53 4.59
CA THR A 110 12.04 8.20 3.15
C THR A 110 12.90 6.98 2.89
N LEU A 111 13.85 6.65 3.77
CA LEU A 111 14.61 5.39 3.67
C LEU A 111 13.70 4.17 3.82
N GLY A 112 12.62 4.29 4.60
CA GLY A 112 11.59 3.25 4.72
C GLY A 112 10.89 2.95 3.38
N ILE A 113 10.64 3.97 2.55
CA ILE A 113 10.05 3.79 1.21
C ILE A 113 11.01 2.98 0.32
N ILE A 114 12.30 3.33 0.34
CA ILE A 114 13.31 2.61 -0.46
C ILE A 114 13.39 1.13 -0.05
N LEU A 115 13.42 0.86 1.25
CA LEU A 115 13.41 -0.51 1.77
C LEU A 115 12.13 -1.25 1.40
N ASN A 116 10.97 -0.56 1.49
CA ASN A 116 9.67 -1.09 1.11
C ASN A 116 9.67 -1.52 -0.38
N ALA A 117 10.11 -0.63 -1.26
CA ALA A 117 10.24 -0.95 -2.69
C ALA A 117 11.20 -2.14 -2.91
N GLY A 118 12.33 -2.15 -2.20
CA GLY A 118 13.34 -3.20 -2.32
C GLY A 118 12.77 -4.60 -2.06
N TYR A 119 12.11 -4.83 -0.92
CA TYR A 119 11.61 -6.17 -0.62
C TYR A 119 10.38 -6.58 -1.45
N PHE A 120 9.51 -5.64 -1.85
CA PHE A 120 8.40 -5.96 -2.75
C PHE A 120 8.93 -6.39 -4.14
N LEU A 121 9.83 -5.61 -4.73
CA LEU A 121 10.42 -5.93 -6.04
C LEU A 121 11.24 -7.23 -5.99
N TRP A 122 11.99 -7.44 -4.92
CA TRP A 122 12.76 -8.66 -4.72
C TRP A 122 11.86 -9.90 -4.65
N ALA A 123 10.77 -9.84 -3.88
CA ALA A 123 9.82 -10.94 -3.78
C ALA A 123 9.10 -11.19 -5.12
N PHE A 124 8.65 -10.13 -5.80
CA PHE A 124 8.00 -10.24 -7.10
C PHE A 124 8.93 -10.89 -8.14
N GLN A 125 10.17 -10.41 -8.21
CA GLN A 125 11.16 -10.96 -9.14
C GLN A 125 11.40 -12.46 -8.92
N ARG A 126 11.56 -12.89 -7.67
CA ARG A 126 11.85 -14.29 -7.35
C ARG A 126 10.71 -15.23 -7.63
N MET A 127 9.49 -14.81 -7.37
CA MET A 127 8.32 -15.67 -7.52
C MET A 127 7.81 -15.73 -8.97
N PHE A 128 7.76 -14.57 -9.64
CA PHE A 128 7.03 -14.44 -10.91
C PHE A 128 7.91 -14.36 -12.15
N LEU A 129 9.15 -13.89 -11.99
CA LEU A 129 10.07 -13.74 -13.11
C LEU A 129 11.14 -14.83 -13.11
N GLY A 130 11.90 -14.91 -14.22
CA GLY A 130 12.98 -15.87 -14.39
C GLY A 130 12.52 -17.21 -14.95
N GLN A 131 13.30 -18.26 -14.68
CA GLN A 131 13.01 -19.61 -15.16
C GLN A 131 11.89 -20.25 -14.35
N LEU A 132 10.96 -20.91 -15.06
CA LEU A 132 9.89 -21.66 -14.42
C LEU A 132 10.46 -22.82 -13.62
N ASN A 133 10.05 -22.94 -12.36
CA ASN A 133 10.32 -24.14 -11.58
C ASN A 133 9.43 -25.28 -12.10
N GLU A 134 10.06 -26.36 -12.57
CA GLU A 134 9.39 -27.51 -13.18
C GLU A 134 8.30 -28.13 -12.28
N LYS A 135 8.45 -28.02 -10.97
CA LYS A 135 7.43 -28.45 -10.00
C LYS A 135 6.05 -27.79 -10.25
N TYR A 136 6.02 -26.62 -10.86
CA TYR A 136 4.80 -25.84 -11.14
C TYR A 136 4.46 -25.77 -12.63
N ALA A 137 5.00 -26.70 -13.43
CA ALA A 137 4.74 -26.76 -14.86
C ALA A 137 3.24 -26.92 -15.20
N ASP A 138 2.47 -27.58 -14.33
CA ASP A 138 1.05 -27.85 -14.50
C ASP A 138 0.13 -27.06 -13.54
N ILE A 139 0.67 -26.00 -12.90
CA ILE A 139 -0.12 -25.16 -11.99
C ILE A 139 -1.26 -24.46 -12.77
N PRO A 140 -2.54 -24.56 -12.31
CA PRO A 140 -3.65 -23.95 -13.00
C PRO A 140 -3.70 -22.44 -12.77
N GLU A 141 -4.13 -21.70 -13.79
CA GLU A 141 -4.36 -20.26 -13.72
C GLU A 141 -5.49 -19.93 -12.72
N ILE A 142 -5.57 -18.64 -12.35
CA ILE A 142 -6.62 -18.09 -11.47
C ILE A 142 -8.00 -18.30 -12.06
N ASN A 143 -8.97 -18.69 -11.24
CA ASN A 143 -10.34 -18.93 -11.65
C ASN A 143 -11.22 -17.67 -11.57
N ALA A 144 -12.41 -17.70 -12.21
CA ALA A 144 -13.32 -16.57 -12.28
C ALA A 144 -13.77 -16.04 -10.89
N ARG A 145 -13.95 -16.94 -9.91
CA ARG A 145 -14.34 -16.57 -8.55
C ARG A 145 -13.23 -15.78 -7.84
N GLU A 146 -11.99 -16.22 -7.99
CA GLU A 146 -10.83 -15.55 -7.42
C GLU A 146 -10.60 -14.19 -8.08
N ILE A 147 -10.76 -14.09 -9.40
CA ILE A 147 -10.71 -12.81 -10.13
C ILE A 147 -11.78 -11.86 -9.60
N PHE A 148 -13.04 -12.33 -9.44
CA PHE A 148 -14.14 -11.51 -8.92
C PHE A 148 -13.86 -10.99 -7.51
N THR A 149 -13.12 -11.73 -6.71
CA THR A 149 -12.73 -11.31 -5.36
C THR A 149 -11.60 -10.26 -5.36
N LEU A 150 -10.63 -10.39 -6.27
CA LEU A 150 -9.44 -9.53 -6.32
C LEU A 150 -9.63 -8.27 -7.18
N ALA A 151 -10.39 -8.37 -8.28
CA ALA A 151 -10.55 -7.28 -9.24
C ALA A 151 -11.15 -5.99 -8.63
N PRO A 152 -12.17 -6.03 -7.76
CA PRO A 152 -12.69 -4.81 -7.14
C PRO A 152 -11.63 -4.05 -6.33
N LEU A 153 -10.78 -4.78 -5.59
CA LEU A 153 -9.70 -4.17 -4.80
C LEU A 153 -8.65 -3.53 -5.71
N ALA A 154 -8.27 -4.23 -6.79
CA ALA A 154 -7.34 -3.70 -7.78
C ALA A 154 -7.90 -2.43 -8.46
N ILE A 155 -9.18 -2.44 -8.83
CA ILE A 155 -9.86 -1.28 -9.43
C ILE A 155 -9.87 -0.09 -8.47
N ILE A 156 -10.23 -0.31 -7.19
CA ILE A 156 -10.25 0.75 -6.18
C ILE A 156 -8.87 1.38 -6.01
N VAL A 157 -7.83 0.56 -5.92
CA VAL A 157 -6.45 1.03 -5.70
C VAL A 157 -5.93 1.85 -6.89
N ILE A 158 -6.25 1.45 -8.13
CA ILE A 158 -5.89 2.19 -9.34
C ILE A 158 -6.75 3.46 -9.45
N PHE A 159 -8.07 3.35 -9.28
CA PHE A 159 -8.98 4.47 -9.39
C PHE A 159 -8.61 5.61 -8.42
N LEU A 160 -8.40 5.27 -7.14
CA LEU A 160 -8.01 6.25 -6.14
C LEU A 160 -6.56 6.74 -6.29
N GLY A 161 -5.73 6.02 -7.02
CA GLY A 161 -4.39 6.46 -7.39
C GLY A 161 -4.39 7.54 -8.48
N VAL A 162 -5.41 7.53 -9.35
CA VAL A 162 -5.58 8.53 -10.41
C VAL A 162 -6.51 9.67 -9.96
N TYR A 163 -7.58 9.34 -9.24
CA TYR A 163 -8.59 10.30 -8.78
C TYR A 163 -8.90 10.10 -7.29
N PRO A 164 -8.09 10.66 -6.38
CA PRO A 164 -8.23 10.47 -4.94
C PRO A 164 -9.35 11.30 -4.30
N MET A 165 -9.87 12.34 -5.00
CA MET A 165 -10.83 13.30 -4.44
C MET A 165 -12.05 12.65 -3.78
N PRO A 166 -12.70 11.62 -4.36
CA PRO A 166 -13.90 11.04 -3.76
C PRO A 166 -13.71 10.55 -2.32
N ILE A 167 -12.51 10.05 -1.99
CA ILE A 167 -12.23 9.61 -0.62
C ILE A 167 -11.71 10.74 0.26
N LEU A 168 -10.91 11.66 -0.30
CA LEU A 168 -10.38 12.80 0.45
C LEU A 168 -11.50 13.73 0.93
N ASP A 169 -12.50 13.98 0.11
CA ASP A 169 -13.63 14.86 0.43
C ASP A 169 -14.48 14.32 1.60
N LEU A 170 -14.53 13.00 1.81
CA LEU A 170 -15.28 12.38 2.90
C LEU A 170 -14.79 12.80 4.29
N PHE A 171 -13.50 13.07 4.46
CA PHE A 171 -12.93 13.36 5.77
C PHE A 171 -12.28 14.74 5.89
N THR A 172 -12.13 15.49 4.80
CA THR A 172 -11.47 16.81 4.80
C THR A 172 -12.13 17.77 5.80
N ALA A 173 -13.46 17.86 5.83
CA ALA A 173 -14.18 18.74 6.78
C ALA A 173 -13.93 18.32 8.24
N THR A 174 -13.91 17.04 8.52
CA THR A 174 -13.63 16.51 9.87
C THR A 174 -12.19 16.79 10.29
N VAL A 175 -11.23 16.64 9.38
CA VAL A 175 -9.81 16.97 9.64
C VAL A 175 -9.67 18.47 9.93
N ASP A 176 -10.31 19.35 9.17
CA ASP A 176 -10.28 20.79 9.40
C ASP A 176 -10.86 21.15 10.77
N GLN A 177 -12.01 20.56 11.15
CA GLN A 177 -12.59 20.76 12.47
C GLN A 177 -11.68 20.28 13.60
N LEU A 178 -11.11 19.08 13.47
CA LEU A 178 -10.19 18.52 14.46
C LEU A 178 -8.97 19.43 14.68
N LEU A 179 -8.33 19.87 13.60
CA LEU A 179 -7.18 20.76 13.68
C LEU A 179 -7.53 22.11 14.31
N ASN A 180 -8.70 22.67 14.02
CA ASN A 180 -9.17 23.90 14.63
C ASN A 180 -9.36 23.74 16.16
N VAL A 181 -9.97 22.64 16.60
CA VAL A 181 -10.16 22.36 18.04
C VAL A 181 -8.80 22.20 18.76
N LEU A 182 -7.86 21.48 18.16
CA LEU A 182 -6.52 21.26 18.72
C LEU A 182 -5.74 22.57 18.82
N ASN A 183 -5.76 23.40 17.79
CA ASN A 183 -5.10 24.71 17.80
C ASN A 183 -5.71 25.67 18.80
N TYR A 184 -7.04 25.69 18.94
CA TYR A 184 -7.74 26.48 19.92
C TYR A 184 -7.42 26.04 21.36
N GLY A 185 -7.43 24.73 21.63
CA GLY A 185 -7.05 24.16 22.91
C GLY A 185 -5.60 24.49 23.29
N ALA A 186 -4.66 24.42 22.34
CA ALA A 186 -3.27 24.78 22.55
C ALA A 186 -3.11 26.27 22.89
N SER A 187 -3.85 27.16 22.26
CA SER A 187 -3.82 28.59 22.56
C SER A 187 -4.35 28.94 23.95
N MET A 188 -5.39 28.22 24.42
CA MET A 188 -5.95 28.39 25.76
C MET A 188 -5.06 27.84 26.88
N ALA A 189 -4.25 26.83 26.59
CA ALA A 189 -3.31 26.25 27.57
C ALA A 189 -2.04 27.09 27.80
N MET A 190 -1.82 28.13 27.00
CA MET A 190 -0.70 29.03 27.12
C MET A 190 -1.00 30.28 27.97
N PHE A 191 -2.23 30.43 28.49
CA PHE A 191 -2.66 31.45 29.43
C PHE A 191 -3.03 30.81 30.76
#